data_17ee60fff156d4739368c930dcab448b
#
_entry.id   17ee60fff156d4739368c930dcab448b
#
_cell.length_a   1.000
_cell.length_b   1.000
_cell.length_c   1.000
_cell.angle_alpha   90.00
_cell.angle_beta   90.00
_cell.angle_gamma   90.00
#
_symmetry.space_group_name_H-M   'P 1'
#
loop_
_entity.id
_entity.type
_entity.pdbx_description
1 polymer ?
#
loop_
_entity_poly.entity_id
_entity_poly.type
_entity_poly.pdbx_seq_one_letter_code
_entity_poly.pdbx_strand_id
1 'polypeptide(L)'
;MKKLLILLFLFAPFISNAQRTMFGSNNNYVVPPTPFQAPPITTGEVTTGLLLYLNAGNTSSYSGNGNTWYDLSGNNNHGILKANGSGASPIFGNGSFTFNGSSSYVSIESSVIPNTGSFTVSSWAKMPPGAFIEMINTRNPLNRSIGFLLTSTGSDIRAQIINPNENHFAFSGAHSTIQDNTWHLITITFNETANTMAAYVDKYLIDTKNIVAGSLVGQGYFSIGWDYAWNGQPFYLGSVATVSVYNYALSIGEVTTNFEAVKSRFSL
;
A
#
# COMPACT_ATOMS: atom_id res chain seq x y z
N MET A 1 -8.69 -51.96 48.43
CA MET A 1 -7.93 -51.66 47.20
C MET A 1 -8.93 -51.60 46.05
N LYS A 2 -9.38 -50.40 45.67
CA LYS A 2 -10.31 -50.19 44.53
C LYS A 2 -9.50 -49.70 43.32
N LYS A 3 -9.52 -50.44 42.26
CA LYS A 3 -8.88 -50.09 40.98
C LYS A 3 -9.81 -49.11 40.27
N LEU A 4 -9.27 -47.93 39.94
CA LEU A 4 -9.93 -46.92 39.12
C LEU A 4 -9.67 -47.22 37.65
N LEU A 5 -10.73 -47.47 36.90
CA LEU A 5 -10.68 -47.71 35.44
C LEU A 5 -10.88 -46.32 34.74
N ILE A 6 -9.84 -45.87 34.07
CA ILE A 6 -9.91 -44.66 33.23
C ILE A 6 -10.37 -45.05 31.84
N LEU A 7 -11.54 -44.59 31.44
CA LEU A 7 -12.12 -44.80 30.11
C LEU A 7 -11.68 -43.63 29.22
N LEU A 8 -10.84 -43.97 28.24
CA LEU A 8 -10.36 -43.02 27.22
C LEU A 8 -11.40 -42.96 26.09
N PHE A 9 -12.12 -41.84 25.96
CA PHE A 9 -12.98 -41.59 24.82
C PHE A 9 -12.15 -41.04 23.64
N LEU A 10 -11.91 -41.85 22.63
CA LEU A 10 -11.43 -41.41 21.32
C LEU A 10 -12.61 -40.82 20.55
N PHE A 11 -12.59 -39.50 20.34
CA PHE A 11 -13.48 -38.85 19.38
C PHE A 11 -12.88 -39.01 17.98
N ALA A 12 -13.44 -39.87 17.16
CA ALA A 12 -13.21 -39.86 15.72
C ALA A 12 -14.10 -38.84 15.04
N PRO A 13 -13.63 -38.06 14.07
CA PRO A 13 -14.49 -37.17 13.32
C PRO A 13 -15.34 -37.96 12.33
N PHE A 14 -16.65 -37.92 12.53
CA PHE A 14 -17.59 -38.43 11.53
C PHE A 14 -17.60 -37.52 10.31
N ILE A 15 -17.06 -38.01 9.19
CA ILE A 15 -17.32 -37.43 7.87
C ILE A 15 -18.64 -38.04 7.38
N SER A 16 -19.73 -37.30 7.44
CA SER A 16 -20.99 -37.70 6.83
C SER A 16 -21.03 -37.19 5.36
N ASN A 17 -20.84 -38.10 4.40
CA ASN A 17 -21.25 -37.91 3.03
C ASN A 17 -22.77 -37.96 2.95
N ALA A 18 -23.43 -36.81 2.96
CA ALA A 18 -24.85 -36.72 2.61
C ALA A 18 -24.99 -36.45 1.10
N GLN A 19 -25.17 -37.52 0.31
CA GLN A 19 -25.80 -37.42 -0.99
C GLN A 19 -27.26 -36.94 -0.77
N ARG A 20 -27.58 -35.74 -1.25
CA ARG A 20 -28.96 -35.23 -1.31
C ARG A 20 -29.43 -35.25 -2.74
N THR A 21 -30.39 -36.10 -3.02
CA THR A 21 -31.23 -36.12 -4.22
C THR A 21 -31.98 -34.79 -4.38
N MET A 22 -32.05 -34.33 -5.62
CA MET A 22 -32.79 -33.16 -6.02
C MET A 22 -34.29 -33.34 -5.77
N PHE A 23 -34.88 -32.37 -5.05
CA PHE A 23 -36.23 -31.89 -5.28
C PHE A 23 -36.25 -30.38 -5.09
N GLY A 24 -36.78 -29.67 -6.09
CA GLY A 24 -36.75 -28.22 -6.16
C GLY A 24 -37.56 -27.55 -5.06
N SER A 25 -37.01 -26.53 -4.48
CA SER A 25 -37.66 -25.35 -3.95
C SER A 25 -36.70 -24.17 -3.99
N ASN A 26 -37.13 -23.06 -4.56
CA ASN A 26 -36.38 -21.79 -4.59
C ASN A 26 -36.10 -21.25 -3.18
N ASN A 27 -35.06 -21.70 -2.55
CA ASN A 27 -34.50 -21.03 -1.40
C ASN A 27 -33.20 -20.36 -1.87
N ASN A 28 -33.24 -19.04 -2.03
CA ASN A 28 -32.06 -18.19 -2.15
C ASN A 28 -31.26 -18.30 -0.85
N TYR A 29 -30.46 -19.35 -0.73
CA TYR A 29 -29.48 -19.44 0.33
C TYR A 29 -28.33 -18.51 -0.06
N VAL A 30 -28.30 -17.34 0.53
CA VAL A 30 -27.14 -16.45 0.47
C VAL A 30 -26.07 -17.12 1.34
N VAL A 31 -25.09 -17.76 0.67
CA VAL A 31 -23.88 -18.24 1.36
C VAL A 31 -23.22 -17.01 1.97
N PRO A 32 -23.00 -16.95 3.28
CA PRO A 32 -22.25 -15.84 3.87
C PRO A 32 -20.89 -15.78 3.17
N PRO A 33 -20.38 -14.58 2.85
CA PRO A 33 -19.04 -14.47 2.28
C PRO A 33 -18.06 -15.15 3.22
N THR A 34 -17.29 -16.10 2.70
CA THR A 34 -16.18 -16.69 3.46
C THR A 34 -15.27 -15.54 3.91
N PRO A 35 -14.80 -15.53 5.17
CA PRO A 35 -13.85 -14.54 5.61
C PRO A 35 -12.68 -14.50 4.62
N PHE A 36 -12.34 -13.30 4.13
CA PHE A 36 -11.20 -13.11 3.25
C PHE A 36 -9.94 -13.61 3.97
N GLN A 37 -9.36 -14.68 3.45
CA GLN A 37 -8.06 -15.16 3.87
C GLN A 37 -7.07 -14.78 2.77
N ALA A 38 -6.23 -13.78 3.04
CA ALA A 38 -5.16 -13.42 2.12
C ALA A 38 -4.27 -14.64 1.85
N PRO A 39 -4.04 -15.02 0.58
CA PRO A 39 -3.06 -16.05 0.27
C PRO A 39 -1.67 -15.56 0.68
N PRO A 40 -0.74 -16.47 0.96
CA PRO A 40 0.62 -16.10 1.30
C PRO A 40 1.24 -15.26 0.17
N ILE A 41 2.01 -14.24 0.55
CA ILE A 41 2.81 -13.44 -0.39
C ILE A 41 3.85 -14.39 -0.99
N THR A 42 3.70 -14.73 -2.25
CA THR A 42 4.53 -15.78 -2.91
C THR A 42 5.57 -15.22 -3.85
N THR A 43 5.79 -13.89 -3.82
CA THR A 43 6.56 -13.20 -4.86
C THR A 43 8.05 -13.06 -4.58
N GLY A 44 8.54 -13.49 -3.41
CA GLY A 44 9.93 -13.28 -3.02
C GLY A 44 10.21 -11.87 -2.47
N GLU A 45 9.21 -11.02 -2.34
CA GLU A 45 9.33 -9.72 -1.69
C GLU A 45 9.57 -9.87 -0.17
N VAL A 46 10.14 -8.85 0.44
CA VAL A 46 10.33 -8.77 1.88
C VAL A 46 8.97 -8.71 2.58
N THR A 47 8.75 -9.60 3.55
CA THR A 47 7.49 -9.67 4.32
C THR A 47 7.65 -9.24 5.78
N THR A 48 8.89 -9.23 6.28
CA THR A 48 9.20 -8.79 7.65
C THR A 48 8.78 -7.34 7.84
N GLY A 49 8.08 -7.05 8.93
CA GLY A 49 7.68 -5.70 9.29
C GLY A 49 6.66 -5.03 8.36
N LEU A 50 6.01 -5.79 7.50
CA LEU A 50 5.02 -5.30 6.54
C LEU A 50 3.74 -4.85 7.25
N LEU A 51 3.37 -3.59 7.07
CA LEU A 51 2.17 -2.96 7.64
C LEU A 51 1.03 -2.84 6.63
N LEU A 52 1.37 -2.72 5.36
CA LEU A 52 0.45 -2.64 4.23
C LEU A 52 1.07 -3.35 3.03
N TYR A 53 0.28 -4.13 2.32
CA TYR A 53 0.64 -4.63 1.01
C TYR A 53 -0.57 -4.71 0.08
N LEU A 54 -0.69 -3.74 -0.78
CA LEU A 54 -1.68 -3.70 -1.85
C LEU A 54 -1.02 -4.12 -3.17
N ASN A 55 -1.59 -5.11 -3.86
CA ASN A 55 -1.06 -5.59 -5.13
C ASN A 55 -2.20 -5.85 -6.14
N ALA A 56 -2.45 -4.90 -7.02
CA ALA A 56 -3.53 -4.97 -7.99
C ALA A 56 -3.40 -6.15 -8.99
N GLY A 57 -2.20 -6.70 -9.15
CA GLY A 57 -1.96 -7.88 -9.98
C GLY A 57 -2.24 -9.22 -9.28
N ASN A 58 -2.51 -9.19 -7.98
CA ASN A 58 -2.90 -10.36 -7.22
C ASN A 58 -4.42 -10.38 -7.04
N THR A 59 -5.10 -11.42 -7.54
CA THR A 59 -6.57 -11.53 -7.49
C THR A 59 -7.14 -11.56 -6.08
N SER A 60 -6.34 -11.93 -5.08
CA SER A 60 -6.73 -11.86 -3.68
C SER A 60 -6.63 -10.45 -3.11
N SER A 61 -5.81 -9.57 -3.69
CA SER A 61 -5.81 -8.16 -3.36
C SER A 61 -6.90 -7.41 -4.12
N TYR A 62 -7.07 -7.73 -5.43
CA TYR A 62 -8.17 -7.17 -6.20
C TYR A 62 -8.68 -8.17 -7.24
N SER A 63 -9.94 -8.54 -7.13
CA SER A 63 -10.57 -9.58 -7.98
C SER A 63 -10.96 -9.10 -9.38
N GLY A 64 -10.74 -7.83 -9.70
CA GLY A 64 -11.13 -7.20 -10.97
C GLY A 64 -12.43 -6.42 -10.91
N ASN A 65 -13.16 -6.45 -9.80
CA ASN A 65 -14.41 -5.70 -9.60
C ASN A 65 -14.58 -5.25 -8.14
N GLY A 66 -15.53 -4.34 -7.90
CA GLY A 66 -15.78 -3.77 -6.58
C GLY A 66 -14.92 -2.54 -6.30
N ASN A 67 -15.00 -2.03 -5.07
CA ASN A 67 -14.32 -0.82 -4.66
C ASN A 67 -13.27 -1.03 -3.56
N THR A 68 -13.01 -2.29 -3.18
CA THR A 68 -12.04 -2.61 -2.11
C THR A 68 -10.77 -3.20 -2.71
N TRP A 69 -9.65 -2.57 -2.43
CA TRP A 69 -8.31 -3.09 -2.69
C TRP A 69 -7.77 -3.71 -1.41
N TYR A 70 -7.80 -5.04 -1.34
CA TYR A 70 -7.51 -5.78 -0.11
C TYR A 70 -6.03 -5.76 0.22
N ASP A 71 -5.73 -5.45 1.49
CA ASP A 71 -4.41 -5.54 2.08
C ASP A 71 -4.00 -6.99 2.31
N LEU A 72 -2.85 -7.39 1.79
CA LEU A 72 -2.29 -8.73 1.92
C LEU A 72 -1.28 -8.85 3.07
N SER A 73 -0.99 -7.78 3.80
CA SER A 73 -0.06 -7.80 4.94
C SER A 73 -0.60 -8.55 6.17
N GLY A 74 -1.92 -8.74 6.22
CA GLY A 74 -2.61 -9.33 7.38
C GLY A 74 -3.09 -8.30 8.41
N ASN A 75 -2.79 -7.00 8.21
CA ASN A 75 -3.20 -5.92 9.14
C ASN A 75 -4.58 -5.33 8.83
N ASN A 76 -5.25 -5.81 7.77
CA ASN A 76 -6.58 -5.34 7.32
C ASN A 76 -6.65 -3.83 6.97
N ASN A 77 -5.54 -3.26 6.53
CA ASN A 77 -5.47 -1.88 6.05
C ASN A 77 -5.98 -1.78 4.59
N HIS A 78 -7.22 -2.19 4.35
CA HIS A 78 -7.80 -2.24 3.01
C HIS A 78 -7.96 -0.83 2.41
N GLY A 79 -7.65 -0.70 1.13
CA GLY A 79 -7.88 0.52 0.36
C GLY A 79 -9.30 0.55 -0.22
N ILE A 80 -9.95 1.69 -0.15
CA ILE A 80 -11.25 1.91 -0.80
C ILE A 80 -11.04 2.83 -2.00
N LEU A 81 -11.41 2.34 -3.19
CA LEU A 81 -11.39 3.11 -4.42
C LEU A 81 -12.46 4.19 -4.36
N LYS A 82 -12.10 5.43 -4.49
CA LYS A 82 -12.99 6.59 -4.33
C LYS A 82 -12.85 7.60 -5.47
N ALA A 83 -13.86 8.41 -5.61
CA ALA A 83 -13.87 9.60 -6.44
C ALA A 83 -14.19 10.84 -5.60
N ASN A 84 -13.55 11.95 -5.91
CA ASN A 84 -13.91 13.24 -5.32
C ASN A 84 -15.10 13.85 -6.08
N GLY A 85 -16.15 14.21 -5.36
CA GLY A 85 -17.38 14.76 -5.92
C GLY A 85 -18.06 13.78 -6.92
N SER A 86 -18.44 14.30 -8.07
CA SER A 86 -19.07 13.52 -9.18
C SER A 86 -18.06 12.91 -10.15
N GLY A 87 -16.76 12.89 -9.78
CA GLY A 87 -15.71 12.33 -10.62
C GLY A 87 -15.71 10.80 -10.69
N ALA A 88 -14.66 10.22 -11.25
CA ALA A 88 -14.48 8.77 -11.39
C ALA A 88 -13.40 8.25 -10.41
N SER A 89 -13.63 7.06 -9.86
CA SER A 89 -12.65 6.29 -9.09
C SER A 89 -11.51 5.80 -9.99
N PRO A 90 -10.40 5.30 -9.42
CA PRO A 90 -9.33 4.67 -10.21
C PRO A 90 -9.87 3.50 -11.05
N ILE A 91 -9.39 3.38 -12.28
CA ILE A 91 -9.82 2.33 -13.23
C ILE A 91 -8.81 1.19 -13.18
N PHE A 92 -9.30 -0.03 -12.92
CA PHE A 92 -8.49 -1.24 -12.95
C PHE A 92 -8.22 -1.72 -14.38
N GLY A 93 -7.00 -2.11 -14.65
CA GLY A 93 -6.60 -2.75 -15.91
C GLY A 93 -5.17 -3.27 -15.85
N ASN A 94 -4.94 -4.45 -16.45
CA ASN A 94 -3.62 -5.06 -16.55
C ASN A 94 -2.87 -5.14 -15.19
N GLY A 95 -3.62 -5.46 -14.12
CA GLY A 95 -3.05 -5.61 -12.79
C GLY A 95 -2.61 -4.31 -12.14
N SER A 96 -3.12 -3.17 -12.54
CA SER A 96 -2.85 -1.85 -11.97
C SER A 96 -4.10 -1.00 -11.92
N PHE A 97 -4.07 0.07 -11.11
CA PHE A 97 -5.08 1.11 -11.11
C PHE A 97 -4.55 2.35 -11.83
N THR A 98 -5.34 2.88 -12.76
CA THR A 98 -5.07 4.15 -13.43
C THR A 98 -5.87 5.27 -12.78
N PHE A 99 -5.17 6.32 -12.41
CA PHE A 99 -5.66 7.54 -11.79
C PHE A 99 -5.78 8.65 -12.83
N ASN A 100 -6.84 9.43 -12.78
CA ASN A 100 -7.20 10.38 -13.84
C ASN A 100 -6.66 11.80 -13.66
N GLY A 101 -5.91 12.08 -12.58
CA GLY A 101 -5.34 13.40 -12.30
C GLY A 101 -6.35 14.47 -11.87
N SER A 102 -7.62 14.11 -11.59
CA SER A 102 -8.66 15.08 -11.28
C SER A 102 -9.63 14.71 -10.16
N SER A 103 -9.83 13.42 -9.89
CA SER A 103 -10.82 13.00 -8.91
C SER A 103 -10.54 11.64 -8.27
N SER A 104 -9.78 10.78 -8.93
CA SER A 104 -9.59 9.40 -8.49
C SER A 104 -8.55 9.27 -7.39
N TYR A 105 -8.88 8.51 -6.35
CA TYR A 105 -7.97 8.21 -5.25
C TYR A 105 -8.34 6.91 -4.53
N VAL A 106 -7.43 6.43 -3.68
CA VAL A 106 -7.69 5.33 -2.75
C VAL A 106 -7.54 5.88 -1.33
N SER A 107 -8.48 5.53 -0.46
CA SER A 107 -8.44 5.91 0.97
C SER A 107 -8.29 4.67 1.83
N ILE A 108 -7.36 4.69 2.77
CA ILE A 108 -7.23 3.70 3.84
C ILE A 108 -7.54 4.41 5.16
N GLU A 109 -8.57 3.97 5.86
CA GLU A 109 -9.12 4.67 7.04
C GLU A 109 -8.28 4.45 8.32
N SER A 110 -6.96 4.36 8.14
CA SER A 110 -5.97 4.26 9.22
C SER A 110 -4.70 5.00 8.84
N SER A 111 -3.95 5.45 9.84
CA SER A 111 -2.59 5.92 9.65
C SER A 111 -1.65 4.71 9.58
N VAL A 112 -1.37 4.25 8.37
CA VAL A 112 -0.54 3.03 8.16
C VAL A 112 0.91 3.26 8.55
N ILE A 113 1.44 4.47 8.31
CA ILE A 113 2.82 4.81 8.67
C ILE A 113 2.92 4.94 10.20
N PRO A 114 3.93 4.36 10.85
CA PRO A 114 4.13 4.49 12.29
C PRO A 114 4.24 5.97 12.72
N ASN A 115 3.66 6.29 13.87
CA ASN A 115 3.74 7.65 14.42
C ASN A 115 5.15 8.01 14.89
N THR A 116 5.96 7.01 15.21
CA THR A 116 7.36 7.12 15.65
C THR A 116 8.13 5.91 15.13
N GLY A 117 9.44 6.02 15.05
CA GLY A 117 10.29 4.96 14.56
C GLY A 117 10.56 5.04 13.05
N SER A 118 11.40 4.15 12.61
CA SER A 118 11.77 4.01 11.20
C SER A 118 10.63 3.41 10.39
N PHE A 119 10.56 3.74 9.11
CA PHE A 119 9.59 3.15 8.19
C PHE A 119 10.10 3.13 6.74
N THR A 120 9.43 2.38 5.91
CA THR A 120 9.60 2.41 4.45
C THR A 120 8.25 2.49 3.77
N VAL A 121 8.18 3.29 2.71
CA VAL A 121 7.05 3.34 1.77
C VAL A 121 7.57 3.01 0.39
N SER A 122 6.94 2.07 -0.30
CA SER A 122 7.36 1.62 -1.63
C SER A 122 6.15 1.44 -2.55
N SER A 123 6.30 1.79 -3.83
CA SER A 123 5.22 1.66 -4.80
C SER A 123 5.75 1.42 -6.21
N TRP A 124 5.18 0.44 -6.91
CA TRP A 124 5.31 0.34 -8.36
C TRP A 124 4.33 1.30 -9.01
N ALA A 125 4.87 2.30 -9.67
CA ALA A 125 4.12 3.39 -10.28
C ALA A 125 4.60 3.68 -11.70
N LYS A 126 3.69 4.22 -12.52
CA LYS A 126 3.95 4.69 -13.88
C LYS A 126 3.37 6.09 -14.03
N MET A 127 4.22 7.05 -14.41
CA MET A 127 3.91 8.47 -14.42
C MET A 127 4.19 9.09 -15.79
N PRO A 128 3.23 9.81 -16.39
CA PRO A 128 3.48 10.54 -17.64
C PRO A 128 4.39 11.74 -17.39
N PRO A 129 5.12 12.21 -18.44
CA PRO A 129 5.96 13.39 -18.34
C PRO A 129 5.17 14.64 -17.92
N GLY A 130 5.77 15.45 -17.04
CA GLY A 130 5.24 16.75 -16.64
C GLY A 130 4.02 16.71 -15.72
N ALA A 131 3.61 15.53 -15.23
CA ALA A 131 2.54 15.42 -14.25
C ALA A 131 2.98 15.98 -12.90
N PHE A 132 2.14 16.82 -12.29
CA PHE A 132 2.23 17.05 -10.85
C PHE A 132 1.61 15.86 -10.14
N ILE A 133 2.25 15.34 -9.09
CA ILE A 133 1.89 14.04 -8.57
C ILE A 133 1.83 14.08 -7.05
N GLU A 134 0.63 13.85 -6.53
CA GLU A 134 0.40 13.50 -5.12
C GLU A 134 0.17 12.00 -5.05
N MET A 135 1.26 11.22 -4.93
CA MET A 135 1.13 9.76 -5.00
C MET A 135 0.69 9.15 -3.68
N ILE A 136 1.31 9.53 -2.58
CA ILE A 136 0.99 9.03 -1.23
C ILE A 136 0.95 10.19 -0.25
N ASN A 137 -0.08 10.19 0.61
CA ASN A 137 -0.30 11.23 1.58
C ASN A 137 -0.90 10.69 2.88
N THR A 138 -0.41 11.17 4.02
CA THR A 138 -0.98 10.90 5.35
C THR A 138 -1.26 12.17 6.15
N ARG A 139 -1.32 13.34 5.51
CA ARG A 139 -1.59 14.60 6.20
C ARG A 139 -2.90 14.58 6.95
N ASN A 140 -2.88 15.14 8.14
CA ASN A 140 -4.10 15.40 8.90
C ASN A 140 -4.93 16.49 8.22
N PRO A 141 -6.20 16.26 7.88
CA PRO A 141 -7.04 17.26 7.21
C PRO A 141 -7.35 18.48 8.08
N LEU A 142 -7.30 18.33 9.41
CA LEU A 142 -7.57 19.41 10.37
C LEU A 142 -6.29 20.19 10.71
N ASN A 143 -5.14 19.51 10.69
CA ASN A 143 -3.84 20.09 10.96
C ASN A 143 -2.83 19.63 9.90
N ARG A 144 -2.69 20.37 8.83
CA ARG A 144 -1.83 20.06 7.69
C ARG A 144 -0.34 19.96 8.01
N SER A 145 0.01 20.20 9.25
CA SER A 145 1.39 20.23 9.75
C SER A 145 1.90 18.86 10.20
N ILE A 146 1.14 17.77 10.04
CA ILE A 146 1.54 16.44 10.47
C ILE A 146 1.20 15.42 9.38
N GLY A 147 2.20 14.68 8.91
CA GLY A 147 2.01 13.59 7.95
C GLY A 147 3.26 13.28 7.13
N PHE A 148 3.16 12.24 6.33
CA PHE A 148 4.12 11.88 5.29
C PHE A 148 3.53 12.18 3.92
N LEU A 149 4.37 12.62 3.01
CA LEU A 149 4.00 12.96 1.65
C LEU A 149 5.03 12.41 0.67
N LEU A 150 4.55 11.73 -0.37
CA LEU A 150 5.35 11.35 -1.52
C LEU A 150 4.74 11.97 -2.77
N THR A 151 5.45 12.92 -3.34
CA THR A 151 5.00 13.71 -4.48
C THR A 151 6.08 13.79 -5.55
N SER A 152 5.72 14.31 -6.71
CA SER A 152 6.67 14.75 -7.73
C SER A 152 6.25 16.11 -8.25
N THR A 153 7.23 16.99 -8.43
CA THR A 153 7.01 18.30 -9.07
C THR A 153 8.02 18.46 -10.20
N GLY A 154 7.55 18.42 -11.43
CA GLY A 154 8.43 18.42 -12.59
C GLY A 154 9.28 17.15 -12.63
N SER A 155 10.61 17.28 -12.54
CA SER A 155 11.55 16.14 -12.57
C SER A 155 11.92 15.59 -11.19
N ASP A 156 11.41 16.16 -10.10
CA ASP A 156 11.89 15.83 -8.75
C ASP A 156 10.91 14.93 -8.00
N ILE A 157 11.44 13.87 -7.39
CA ILE A 157 10.74 13.16 -6.32
C ILE A 157 10.83 14.02 -5.05
N ARG A 158 9.72 14.17 -4.37
CA ARG A 158 9.68 14.79 -3.05
C ARG A 158 9.10 13.80 -2.05
N ALA A 159 9.89 13.43 -1.05
CA ALA A 159 9.38 12.80 0.14
C ALA A 159 9.49 13.79 1.29
N GLN A 160 8.42 13.96 2.04
CA GLN A 160 8.34 14.92 3.13
C GLN A 160 7.80 14.24 4.37
N ILE A 161 8.47 14.44 5.49
CA ILE A 161 7.88 14.27 6.81
C ILE A 161 7.51 15.68 7.28
N ILE A 162 6.23 15.88 7.53
CA ILE A 162 5.69 17.15 7.99
C ILE A 162 5.32 17.00 9.45
N ASN A 163 5.88 17.84 10.30
CA ASN A 163 5.57 17.92 11.71
C ASN A 163 5.54 19.41 12.13
N PRO A 164 5.08 19.76 13.35
CA PRO A 164 5.02 21.14 13.79
C PRO A 164 6.34 21.93 13.75
N ASN A 165 7.48 21.25 13.64
CA ASN A 165 8.81 21.85 13.57
C ASN A 165 9.31 22.04 12.12
N GLU A 166 8.45 21.83 11.12
CA GLU A 166 8.71 22.03 9.69
C GLU A 166 9.95 21.34 9.16
N ASN A 167 9.82 20.10 8.72
CA ASN A 167 10.87 19.43 7.98
C ASN A 167 10.37 19.04 6.59
N HIS A 168 10.70 19.86 5.60
CA HIS A 168 10.47 19.57 4.20
C HIS A 168 11.73 19.00 3.59
N PHE A 169 11.65 17.80 3.00
CA PHE A 169 12.76 17.19 2.30
C PHE A 169 12.39 16.96 0.85
N ALA A 170 13.19 17.49 -0.05
CA ALA A 170 13.09 17.24 -1.46
C ALA A 170 14.34 16.50 -1.90
N PHE A 171 14.17 15.46 -2.67
CA PHE A 171 15.26 14.83 -3.37
C PHE A 171 15.34 15.48 -4.75
N SER A 172 16.37 16.30 -4.98
CA SER A 172 16.63 16.94 -6.26
C SER A 172 17.72 16.19 -7.00
N GLY A 173 17.52 15.93 -8.29
CA GLY A 173 18.48 15.24 -9.13
C GLY A 173 17.81 14.55 -10.33
N ALA A 174 18.47 13.68 -11.06
CA ALA A 174 18.05 13.10 -12.34
C ALA A 174 16.78 12.23 -12.26
N HIS A 175 15.68 12.75 -11.71
CA HIS A 175 14.39 12.07 -11.56
C HIS A 175 13.46 12.24 -12.77
N SER A 176 13.92 12.97 -13.79
CA SER A 176 13.26 13.01 -15.10
C SER A 176 13.01 11.62 -15.69
N THR A 177 13.74 10.63 -15.24
CA THR A 177 13.59 9.24 -15.65
C THR A 177 12.36 8.54 -15.10
N ILE A 178 11.72 9.03 -14.01
CA ILE A 178 10.50 8.41 -13.46
C ILE A 178 9.21 8.92 -14.08
N GLN A 179 9.26 10.06 -14.74
CA GLN A 179 8.14 10.65 -15.49
C GLN A 179 8.29 10.40 -16.98
N ASP A 180 8.60 9.19 -17.37
CA ASP A 180 8.86 8.77 -18.74
C ASP A 180 7.77 7.85 -19.31
N ASN A 181 6.67 7.68 -18.55
CA ASN A 181 5.58 6.77 -18.86
C ASN A 181 6.00 5.29 -18.86
N THR A 182 7.04 4.94 -18.11
CA THR A 182 7.42 3.55 -17.82
C THR A 182 7.19 3.20 -16.35
N TRP A 183 7.28 1.91 -16.02
CA TRP A 183 7.10 1.45 -14.65
C TRP A 183 8.40 1.57 -13.87
N HIS A 184 8.31 2.13 -12.66
CA HIS A 184 9.40 2.22 -11.71
C HIS A 184 8.95 1.79 -10.32
N LEU A 185 9.84 1.15 -9.56
CA LEU A 185 9.69 0.97 -8.12
C LEU A 185 10.26 2.21 -7.43
N ILE A 186 9.41 2.99 -6.80
CA ILE A 186 9.82 4.15 -6.00
C ILE A 186 9.78 3.73 -4.54
N THR A 187 10.92 3.83 -3.85
CA THR A 187 11.03 3.48 -2.44
C THR A 187 11.62 4.63 -1.66
N ILE A 188 10.97 4.99 -0.55
CA ILE A 188 11.46 5.96 0.42
C ILE A 188 11.65 5.24 1.75
N THR A 189 12.83 5.31 2.31
CA THR A 189 13.14 4.78 3.65
C THR A 189 13.41 5.93 4.60
N PHE A 190 12.88 5.86 5.81
CA PHE A 190 13.23 6.73 6.91
C PHE A 190 13.87 5.91 8.02
N ASN A 191 15.10 6.27 8.41
CA ASN A 191 15.81 5.67 9.52
C ASN A 191 15.89 6.68 10.66
N GLU A 192 15.07 6.47 11.71
CA GLU A 192 15.01 7.36 12.87
C GLU A 192 16.33 7.39 13.64
N THR A 193 16.98 6.22 13.82
CA THR A 193 18.23 6.14 14.58
C THR A 193 19.38 6.89 13.90
N ALA A 194 19.44 6.78 12.56
CA ALA A 194 20.45 7.49 11.77
C ALA A 194 20.05 8.94 11.45
N ASN A 195 18.82 9.34 11.73
CA ASN A 195 18.22 10.60 11.28
C ASN A 195 18.40 10.83 9.78
N THR A 196 18.08 9.81 8.98
CA THR A 196 18.23 9.87 7.52
C THR A 196 16.96 9.43 6.80
N MET A 197 16.69 10.09 5.67
CA MET A 197 15.73 9.64 4.69
C MET A 197 16.47 9.37 3.38
N ALA A 198 16.20 8.21 2.76
CA ALA A 198 16.79 7.85 1.47
C ALA A 198 15.69 7.56 0.43
N ALA A 199 15.96 7.94 -0.82
CA ALA A 199 15.12 7.68 -1.96
C ALA A 199 15.79 6.72 -2.92
N TYR A 200 15.02 5.73 -3.40
CA TYR A 200 15.44 4.77 -4.40
C TYR A 200 14.47 4.81 -5.58
N VAL A 201 15.03 4.67 -6.77
CA VAL A 201 14.29 4.37 -8.00
C VAL A 201 14.76 3.01 -8.49
N ASP A 202 13.82 2.09 -8.63
CA ASP A 202 14.09 0.69 -8.89
C ASP A 202 14.93 0.10 -7.75
N LYS A 203 16.17 -0.27 -8.02
CA LYS A 203 17.12 -0.76 -7.01
C LYS A 203 18.26 0.22 -6.71
N TYR A 204 18.22 1.41 -7.31
CA TYR A 204 19.32 2.36 -7.23
C TYR A 204 19.03 3.44 -6.19
N LEU A 205 19.97 3.67 -5.28
CA LEU A 205 19.94 4.80 -4.36
C LEU A 205 20.12 6.09 -5.18
N ILE A 206 19.16 7.01 -5.05
CA ILE A 206 19.15 8.28 -5.73
C ILE A 206 19.78 9.36 -4.87
N ASP A 207 19.33 9.45 -3.62
CA ASP A 207 19.81 10.47 -2.68
C ASP A 207 19.53 10.05 -1.24
N THR A 208 20.29 10.66 -0.31
CA THR A 208 20.06 10.53 1.13
C THR A 208 20.13 11.91 1.77
N LYS A 209 19.14 12.22 2.61
CA LYS A 209 19.08 13.47 3.37
C LYS A 209 19.15 13.22 4.86
N ASN A 210 19.91 14.05 5.55
CA ASN A 210 19.85 14.11 7.01
C ASN A 210 18.56 14.83 7.41
N ILE A 211 17.78 14.20 8.28
CA ILE A 211 16.52 14.74 8.74
C ILE A 211 16.37 14.49 10.23
N VAL A 212 15.93 15.49 10.96
CA VAL A 212 15.47 15.32 12.33
C VAL A 212 13.96 15.20 12.27
N ALA A 213 13.47 13.98 12.23
CA ALA A 213 12.04 13.75 12.23
C ALA A 213 11.47 14.00 13.63
N GLY A 214 10.33 14.66 13.66
CA GLY A 214 9.48 14.68 14.84
C GLY A 214 8.44 13.55 14.76
N SER A 215 7.64 13.43 15.81
CA SER A 215 6.53 12.48 15.88
C SER A 215 5.48 12.77 14.81
N LEU A 216 4.96 11.73 14.17
CA LEU A 216 3.80 11.78 13.28
C LEU A 216 2.47 11.55 14.03
N VAL A 217 2.45 11.61 15.35
CA VAL A 217 1.24 11.49 16.15
C VAL A 217 0.21 12.54 15.72
N GLY A 218 -0.97 12.08 15.32
CA GLY A 218 -2.03 12.94 14.79
C GLY A 218 -1.99 13.11 13.27
N GLN A 219 -1.19 12.32 12.55
CA GLN A 219 -1.33 12.22 11.10
C GLN A 219 -2.74 11.73 10.71
N GLY A 220 -3.14 11.97 9.47
CA GLY A 220 -4.43 11.57 8.94
C GLY A 220 -4.45 10.15 8.37
N TYR A 221 -5.48 9.88 7.61
CA TYR A 221 -5.63 8.63 6.87
C TYR A 221 -4.57 8.50 5.79
N PHE A 222 -4.19 7.26 5.49
CA PHE A 222 -3.32 6.99 4.36
C PHE A 222 -4.13 7.08 3.05
N SER A 223 -3.69 7.90 2.13
CA SER A 223 -4.30 8.02 0.81
C SER A 223 -3.31 7.81 -0.32
N ILE A 224 -3.79 7.26 -1.42
CA ILE A 224 -3.06 7.11 -2.67
C ILE A 224 -3.76 7.95 -3.72
N GLY A 225 -3.03 8.88 -4.31
CA GLY A 225 -3.52 9.68 -5.42
C GLY A 225 -4.18 11.00 -5.07
N TRP A 226 -4.27 11.37 -3.79
CA TRP A 226 -4.84 12.66 -3.39
C TRP A 226 -4.39 13.13 -2.01
N ASP A 227 -4.10 14.42 -1.91
CA ASP A 227 -3.96 15.13 -0.62
C ASP A 227 -5.29 15.78 -0.23
N TYR A 228 -6.13 15.04 0.49
CA TYR A 228 -7.42 15.57 0.96
C TYR A 228 -7.29 16.64 2.06
N ALA A 229 -6.10 16.80 2.65
CA ALA A 229 -5.82 17.88 3.60
C ALA A 229 -5.64 19.24 2.92
N TRP A 230 -5.45 19.28 1.62
CA TRP A 230 -5.24 20.51 0.87
C TRP A 230 -6.23 20.66 -0.29
N ASN A 231 -7.33 21.38 -0.07
CA ASN A 231 -8.28 21.72 -1.12
C ASN A 231 -7.59 22.40 -2.31
N GLY A 232 -7.77 21.83 -3.51
CA GLY A 232 -7.22 22.37 -4.75
C GLY A 232 -5.85 21.84 -5.14
N GLN A 233 -5.30 20.85 -4.42
CA GLN A 233 -4.12 20.14 -4.90
C GLN A 233 -4.48 19.16 -6.02
N PRO A 234 -3.58 18.99 -6.99
CA PRO A 234 -3.80 18.07 -8.08
C PRO A 234 -3.84 16.63 -7.56
N PHE A 235 -4.71 15.87 -8.16
CA PHE A 235 -4.75 14.44 -8.00
C PHE A 235 -3.61 13.78 -8.78
N TYR A 236 -3.25 12.57 -8.38
CA TYR A 236 -2.29 11.75 -9.09
C TYR A 236 -2.78 11.46 -10.51
N LEU A 237 -1.91 11.70 -11.49
CA LEU A 237 -2.08 11.25 -12.87
C LEU A 237 -1.06 10.15 -13.16
N GLY A 238 -1.52 8.94 -13.45
CA GLY A 238 -0.65 7.81 -13.72
C GLY A 238 -1.25 6.49 -13.28
N SER A 239 -0.43 5.47 -13.16
CA SER A 239 -0.88 4.14 -12.74
C SER A 239 -0.08 3.65 -11.54
N VAL A 240 -0.74 2.91 -10.64
CA VAL A 240 -0.16 2.25 -9.47
C VAL A 240 -0.49 0.77 -9.50
N ALA A 241 0.51 -0.08 -9.36
CA ALA A 241 0.35 -1.52 -9.37
C ALA A 241 0.47 -2.15 -7.97
N THR A 242 1.38 -1.63 -7.14
CA THR A 242 1.55 -2.06 -5.75
C THR A 242 1.83 -0.88 -4.84
N VAL A 243 1.46 -1.02 -3.58
CA VAL A 243 1.90 -0.14 -2.49
C VAL A 243 2.25 -1.00 -1.29
N SER A 244 3.42 -0.79 -0.71
CA SER A 244 3.85 -1.45 0.53
C SER A 244 4.39 -0.45 1.54
N VAL A 245 4.11 -0.72 2.82
CA VAL A 245 4.63 0.04 3.96
C VAL A 245 5.22 -0.93 4.96
N TYR A 246 6.41 -0.60 5.48
CA TYR A 246 7.13 -1.39 6.48
C TYR A 246 7.39 -0.56 7.74
N ASN A 247 7.46 -1.21 8.90
CA ASN A 247 7.74 -0.56 10.19
C ASN A 247 9.25 -0.39 10.48
N TYR A 248 10.09 -0.45 9.47
CA TYR A 248 11.54 -0.20 9.56
C TYR A 248 12.09 0.31 8.22
N ALA A 249 13.29 0.87 8.25
CA ALA A 249 13.99 1.29 7.06
C ALA A 249 14.59 0.07 6.34
N LEU A 250 14.08 -0.27 5.16
CA LEU A 250 14.64 -1.33 4.33
C LEU A 250 16.10 -1.00 3.97
N SER A 251 16.95 -2.00 4.03
CA SER A 251 18.29 -1.93 3.47
C SER A 251 18.26 -1.92 1.93
N ILE A 252 19.33 -1.46 1.30
CA ILE A 252 19.44 -1.51 -0.17
C ILE A 252 19.31 -2.95 -0.72
N GLY A 253 19.75 -3.96 0.03
CA GLY A 253 19.57 -5.38 -0.33
C GLY A 253 18.10 -5.78 -0.36
N GLU A 254 17.29 -5.32 0.60
CA GLU A 254 15.85 -5.57 0.66
C GLU A 254 15.08 -4.79 -0.39
N VAL A 255 15.46 -3.54 -0.67
CA VAL A 255 14.92 -2.77 -1.81
C VAL A 255 15.20 -3.49 -3.12
N THR A 256 16.42 -4.00 -3.31
CA THR A 256 16.80 -4.80 -4.47
C THR A 256 15.96 -6.08 -4.56
N THR A 257 15.75 -6.78 -3.45
CA THR A 257 14.91 -7.99 -3.38
C THR A 257 13.49 -7.69 -3.85
N ASN A 258 12.88 -6.62 -3.35
CA ASN A 258 11.53 -6.20 -3.74
C ASN A 258 11.44 -5.82 -5.22
N PHE A 259 12.46 -5.16 -5.75
CA PHE A 259 12.52 -4.84 -7.18
C PHE A 259 12.60 -6.10 -8.04
N GLU A 260 13.57 -6.97 -7.76
CA GLU A 260 13.82 -8.20 -8.53
C GLU A 260 12.62 -9.16 -8.51
N ALA A 261 11.88 -9.21 -7.41
CA ALA A 261 10.71 -10.07 -7.24
C ALA A 261 9.56 -9.72 -8.20
N VAL A 262 9.42 -8.45 -8.60
CA VAL A 262 8.22 -7.96 -9.31
C VAL A 262 8.54 -7.39 -10.69
N LYS A 263 9.79 -7.01 -10.98
CA LYS A 263 10.19 -6.33 -12.23
C LYS A 263 9.75 -7.03 -13.53
N SER A 264 9.77 -8.37 -13.55
CA SER A 264 9.39 -9.15 -14.74
C SER A 264 7.95 -8.92 -15.18
N ARG A 265 7.06 -8.52 -14.25
CA ARG A 265 5.69 -8.13 -14.54
C ARG A 265 5.61 -6.89 -15.44
N PHE A 266 6.64 -6.07 -15.43
CA PHE A 266 6.72 -4.81 -16.16
C PHE A 266 7.72 -4.86 -17.31
N SER A 267 8.20 -6.05 -17.66
CA SER A 267 9.18 -6.27 -18.75
C SER A 267 10.55 -5.59 -18.51
N LEU A 268 10.96 -5.52 -17.23
CA LEU A 268 12.23 -4.95 -16.75
C LEU A 268 13.23 -6.05 -16.37
#